data_47d38eff8277da34aa082b4362da5ef0
#
_entry.id   47d38eff8277da34aa082b4362da5ef0
#
_cell.length_a   1.000
_cell.length_b   1.000
_cell.length_c   1.000
_cell.angle_alpha   90.00
_cell.angle_beta   90.00
_cell.angle_gamma   90.00
#
_symmetry.space_group_name_H-M   'P 1'
#
loop_
_entity.id
_entity.type
_entity.pdbx_description
1 polymer ?
#
loop_
_entity_poly.entity_id
_entity_poly.type
_entity_poly.pdbx_seq_one_letter_code
_entity_poly.pdbx_strand_id
1 'polypeptide(L)'
;MELHDVWFVLIAVLWIGYFFLEGFDFGVGILTKLLARDRPERRVLINTVGPVWDGNEVWLLSAGGATFAAFPEWYATLFSGFYLPLLLILVCLIVRGVAFEYRAKRPEENWQRNWEHAIFWTSLLPAFLWGVAFGNIVHGVKIDQDFEYVGTVGDLLNPYALLGGLVTLTLFTFHGAVFTALKTVGDIRERARKLATKVGLVTAVCALVFLLWTQVDSGDGKSLVALFVAVAALVAALVANLAGREGWSFALSGLTIVAAVTMLFLTLFPNVMPSSLNAEWNLTVTNASSSPYTLKIMTWCAAIATPVVMVYQGWTYWVFRKRIGTQHLAEPAH
;
A
#
# COMPACT_ATOMS: atom_id res chain seq x y z
N MET A 1 -0.53 -4.96 28.49
CA MET A 1 -0.36 -5.24 27.05
C MET A 1 0.51 -6.48 26.96
N GLU A 2 -0.05 -7.56 26.46
CA GLU A 2 0.68 -8.82 26.31
C GLU A 2 1.50 -8.82 25.00
N LEU A 3 2.42 -9.79 24.83
CA LEU A 3 3.30 -9.78 23.64
C LEU A 3 2.54 -9.94 22.34
N HIS A 4 1.44 -10.68 22.31
CA HIS A 4 0.61 -10.79 21.12
C HIS A 4 -0.04 -9.45 20.72
N ASP A 5 -0.47 -8.62 21.68
CA ASP A 5 -0.97 -7.27 21.38
C ASP A 5 0.11 -6.39 20.76
N VAL A 6 1.34 -6.48 21.29
CA VAL A 6 2.50 -5.75 20.74
C VAL A 6 2.75 -6.18 19.29
N TRP A 7 2.73 -7.47 19.00
CA TRP A 7 2.95 -7.98 17.65
C TRP A 7 1.83 -7.62 16.68
N PHE A 8 0.58 -7.56 17.16
CA PHE A 8 -0.52 -7.04 16.35
C PHE A 8 -0.26 -5.57 15.92
N VAL A 9 0.17 -4.73 16.86
CA VAL A 9 0.51 -3.33 16.55
C VAL A 9 1.73 -3.25 15.63
N LEU A 10 2.77 -4.07 15.84
CA LEU A 10 3.95 -4.09 14.97
C LEU A 10 3.60 -4.52 13.53
N ILE A 11 2.72 -5.51 13.36
CA ILE A 11 2.22 -5.91 12.05
C ILE A 11 1.42 -4.78 11.40
N ALA A 12 0.57 -4.08 12.16
CA ALA A 12 -0.11 -2.88 11.67
C ALA A 12 0.89 -1.82 11.18
N VAL A 13 1.96 -1.57 11.92
CA VAL A 13 3.03 -0.62 11.53
C VAL A 13 3.73 -1.08 10.24
N LEU A 14 3.99 -2.39 10.08
CA LEU A 14 4.60 -2.92 8.86
C LEU A 14 3.69 -2.74 7.63
N TRP A 15 2.39 -3.01 7.77
CA TRP A 15 1.42 -2.76 6.70
C TRP A 15 1.25 -1.28 6.38
N ILE A 16 1.24 -0.41 7.40
CA ILE A 16 1.24 1.05 7.23
C ILE A 16 2.47 1.49 6.44
N GLY A 17 3.65 0.99 6.82
CA GLY A 17 4.90 1.27 6.11
C GLY A 17 4.86 0.81 4.66
N TYR A 18 4.37 -0.39 4.41
CA TYR A 18 4.18 -0.91 3.06
C TYR A 18 3.26 -0.03 2.21
N PHE A 19 2.07 0.29 2.70
CA PHE A 19 1.12 1.12 1.94
C PHE A 19 1.59 2.56 1.77
N PHE A 20 2.33 3.10 2.72
CA PHE A 20 2.94 4.43 2.59
C PHE A 20 4.02 4.45 1.50
N LEU A 21 4.93 3.48 1.52
CA LEU A 21 6.10 3.45 0.63
C LEU A 21 5.73 2.89 -0.75
N GLU A 22 5.17 1.71 -0.78
CA GLU A 22 4.78 1.04 -2.02
C GLU A 22 3.58 1.72 -2.69
N GLY A 23 2.74 2.40 -1.92
CA GLY A 23 1.59 3.14 -2.45
C GLY A 23 1.97 4.21 -3.47
N PHE A 24 3.04 4.98 -3.25
CA PHE A 24 3.48 5.93 -4.28
C PHE A 24 4.18 5.22 -5.45
N ASP A 25 4.83 4.08 -5.26
CA ASP A 25 5.44 3.30 -6.34
C ASP A 25 4.38 2.75 -7.29
N PHE A 26 3.29 2.18 -6.75
CA PHE A 26 2.12 1.81 -7.56
C PHE A 26 1.55 3.01 -8.29
N GLY A 27 1.37 4.13 -7.58
CA GLY A 27 0.88 5.36 -8.17
C GLY A 27 1.74 5.84 -9.33
N VAL A 28 3.05 5.89 -9.17
CA VAL A 28 3.99 6.28 -10.25
C VAL A 28 3.92 5.29 -11.42
N GLY A 29 3.85 3.98 -11.15
CA GLY A 29 3.67 2.97 -12.19
C GLY A 29 2.41 3.21 -13.03
N ILE A 30 1.29 3.55 -12.39
CA ILE A 30 0.03 3.93 -13.07
C ILE A 30 0.21 5.22 -13.89
N LEU A 31 0.95 6.20 -13.36
CA LEU A 31 1.21 7.48 -14.01
C LEU A 31 2.09 7.38 -15.26
N THR A 32 2.85 6.31 -15.43
CA THR A 32 3.63 6.10 -16.67
C THR A 32 2.76 6.11 -17.92
N LYS A 33 1.48 5.76 -17.79
CA LYS A 33 0.50 5.78 -18.89
C LYS A 33 -0.47 6.97 -18.83
N LEU A 34 -0.84 7.41 -17.63
CA LEU A 34 -1.84 8.49 -17.47
C LEU A 34 -1.23 9.89 -17.59
N LEU A 35 0.05 10.07 -17.27
CA LEU A 35 0.71 11.37 -17.19
C LEU A 35 1.73 11.59 -18.30
N ALA A 36 2.59 10.59 -18.58
CA ALA A 36 3.69 10.74 -19.51
C ALA A 36 3.21 10.78 -20.97
N ARG A 37 3.71 11.77 -21.73
CA ARG A 37 3.37 11.99 -23.15
C ARG A 37 4.25 11.20 -24.10
N ASP A 38 5.52 11.06 -23.73
CA ASP A 38 6.54 10.42 -24.56
C ASP A 38 7.44 9.49 -23.73
N ARG A 39 8.41 8.86 -24.38
CA ARG A 39 9.36 7.93 -23.73
C ARG A 39 10.31 8.60 -22.74
N PRO A 40 10.94 9.76 -23.06
CA PRO A 40 11.75 10.47 -22.09
C PRO A 40 10.99 10.76 -20.79
N GLU A 41 9.75 11.22 -20.86
CA GLU A 41 8.94 11.46 -19.67
C GLU A 41 8.65 10.18 -18.89
N ARG A 42 8.31 9.05 -19.56
CA ARG A 42 8.13 7.75 -18.88
C ARG A 42 9.41 7.32 -18.17
N ARG A 43 10.56 7.51 -18.80
CA ARG A 43 11.86 7.23 -18.19
C ARG A 43 12.12 8.09 -16.96
N VAL A 44 11.75 9.38 -16.99
CA VAL A 44 11.80 10.27 -15.80
C VAL A 44 10.93 9.70 -14.69
N LEU A 45 9.67 9.37 -14.97
CA LEU A 45 8.74 8.81 -13.98
C LEU A 45 9.31 7.55 -13.32
N ILE A 46 9.74 6.56 -14.11
CA ILE A 46 10.34 5.33 -13.60
C ILE A 46 11.59 5.62 -12.77
N ASN A 47 12.43 6.56 -13.19
CA ASN A 47 13.64 6.93 -12.47
C ASN A 47 13.35 7.64 -11.12
N THR A 48 12.13 8.15 -10.89
CA THR A 48 11.77 8.71 -9.57
C THR A 48 11.68 7.64 -8.50
N VAL A 49 11.25 6.44 -8.84
CA VAL A 49 11.09 5.29 -7.94
C VAL A 49 12.24 4.29 -8.05
N GLY A 50 12.97 4.29 -9.17
CA GLY A 50 14.05 3.34 -9.44
C GLY A 50 15.03 3.08 -8.30
N PRO A 51 15.48 4.11 -7.54
CA PRO A 51 16.41 3.89 -6.43
C PRO A 51 15.79 3.32 -5.15
N VAL A 52 14.45 3.23 -5.04
CA VAL A 52 13.76 2.96 -3.77
C VAL A 52 12.72 1.84 -3.83
N TRP A 53 12.19 1.51 -5.02
CA TRP A 53 11.09 0.54 -5.18
C TRP A 53 11.39 -0.82 -4.56
N ASP A 54 12.60 -1.33 -4.73
CA ASP A 54 13.04 -2.62 -4.19
C ASP A 54 13.00 -2.63 -2.65
N GLY A 55 13.55 -1.58 -2.02
CA GLY A 55 13.48 -1.40 -0.57
C GLY A 55 12.06 -1.22 -0.04
N ASN A 56 11.15 -0.66 -0.83
CA ASN A 56 9.75 -0.48 -0.46
C ASN A 56 8.98 -1.81 -0.51
N GLU A 57 9.22 -2.66 -1.52
CA GLU A 57 8.62 -3.99 -1.62
C GLU A 57 8.98 -4.91 -0.45
N VAL A 58 10.17 -4.77 0.13
CA VAL A 58 10.61 -5.58 1.29
C VAL A 58 9.69 -5.42 2.50
N TRP A 59 8.97 -4.31 2.64
CA TRP A 59 8.00 -4.12 3.73
C TRP A 59 6.85 -5.14 3.67
N LEU A 60 6.43 -5.54 2.46
CA LEU A 60 5.46 -6.61 2.29
C LEU A 60 5.98 -7.96 2.80
N LEU A 61 7.22 -8.30 2.43
CA LEU A 61 7.85 -9.54 2.90
C LEU A 61 8.00 -9.54 4.41
N SER A 62 8.36 -8.39 4.99
CA SER A 62 8.46 -8.21 6.43
C SER A 62 7.11 -8.33 7.13
N ALA A 63 6.05 -7.73 6.58
CA ALA A 63 4.69 -7.82 7.11
C ALA A 63 4.16 -9.27 7.05
N GLY A 64 4.30 -9.93 5.90
CA GLY A 64 3.88 -11.33 5.72
C GLY A 64 4.69 -12.29 6.61
N GLY A 65 6.01 -12.13 6.67
CA GLY A 65 6.87 -12.95 7.53
C GLY A 65 6.61 -12.75 9.02
N ALA A 66 6.36 -11.51 9.44
CA ALA A 66 5.98 -11.20 10.83
C ALA A 66 4.59 -11.80 11.17
N THR A 67 3.63 -11.71 10.26
CA THR A 67 2.31 -12.34 10.44
C THR A 67 2.44 -13.86 10.55
N PHE A 68 3.22 -14.50 9.67
CA PHE A 68 3.47 -15.94 9.71
C PHE A 68 4.08 -16.38 11.06
N ALA A 69 5.05 -15.64 11.55
CA ALA A 69 5.78 -16.03 12.76
C ALA A 69 5.03 -15.69 14.05
N ALA A 70 4.31 -14.55 14.10
CA ALA A 70 3.58 -14.09 15.28
C ALA A 70 2.16 -14.67 15.37
N PHE A 71 1.48 -14.84 14.23
CA PHE A 71 0.10 -15.31 14.15
C PHE A 71 -0.05 -16.38 13.06
N PRO A 72 0.49 -17.59 13.26
CA PRO A 72 0.51 -18.65 12.25
C PRO A 72 -0.90 -19.05 11.77
N GLU A 73 -1.89 -19.09 12.65
CA GLU A 73 -3.28 -19.41 12.29
C GLU A 73 -3.89 -18.31 11.40
N TRP A 74 -3.66 -17.02 11.72
CA TRP A 74 -4.08 -15.93 10.84
C TRP A 74 -3.43 -16.06 9.46
N TYR A 75 -2.12 -16.30 9.42
CA TYR A 75 -1.40 -16.48 8.16
C TYR A 75 -1.97 -17.65 7.35
N ALA A 76 -2.20 -18.81 7.98
CA ALA A 76 -2.71 -20.00 7.31
C ALA A 76 -4.09 -19.76 6.68
N THR A 77 -5.05 -19.24 7.46
CA THR A 77 -6.41 -18.96 6.99
C THR A 77 -6.43 -17.87 5.91
N LEU A 78 -5.63 -16.80 6.09
CA LEU A 78 -5.52 -15.72 5.11
C LEU A 78 -4.97 -16.23 3.78
N PHE A 79 -3.85 -16.96 3.80
CA PHE A 79 -3.20 -17.42 2.58
C PHE A 79 -3.96 -18.56 1.88
N SER A 80 -4.67 -19.42 2.61
CA SER A 80 -5.54 -20.41 2.00
C SER A 80 -6.78 -19.75 1.35
N GLY A 81 -7.46 -18.88 2.09
CA GLY A 81 -8.70 -18.24 1.61
C GLY A 81 -8.50 -17.20 0.52
N PHE A 82 -7.40 -16.44 0.59
CA PHE A 82 -7.06 -15.41 -0.39
C PHE A 82 -5.99 -15.86 -1.38
N TYR A 83 -5.81 -17.18 -1.54
CA TYR A 83 -4.74 -17.74 -2.37
C TYR A 83 -4.67 -17.12 -3.78
N LEU A 84 -5.79 -17.08 -4.50
CA LEU A 84 -5.80 -16.55 -5.87
C LEU A 84 -5.54 -15.05 -5.94
N PRO A 85 -6.21 -14.18 -5.16
CA PRO A 85 -5.87 -12.76 -5.12
C PRO A 85 -4.43 -12.47 -4.72
N LEU A 86 -3.92 -13.13 -3.69
CA LEU A 86 -2.54 -12.95 -3.23
C LEU A 86 -1.52 -13.46 -4.25
N LEU A 87 -1.78 -14.60 -4.90
CA LEU A 87 -0.96 -15.09 -6.00
C LEU A 87 -0.93 -14.09 -7.17
N LEU A 88 -2.07 -13.51 -7.53
CA LEU A 88 -2.13 -12.49 -8.59
C LEU A 88 -1.33 -11.24 -8.22
N ILE A 89 -1.43 -10.78 -6.97
CA ILE A 89 -0.59 -9.68 -6.47
C ILE A 89 0.89 -10.04 -6.59
N LEU A 90 1.29 -11.22 -6.10
CA LEU A 90 2.68 -11.68 -6.16
C LEU A 90 3.21 -11.74 -7.59
N VAL A 91 2.44 -12.31 -8.52
CA VAL A 91 2.81 -12.36 -9.95
C VAL A 91 2.96 -10.95 -10.52
N CYS A 92 2.06 -10.03 -10.17
CA CYS A 92 2.18 -8.62 -10.57
C CYS A 92 3.48 -7.99 -10.05
N LEU A 93 3.83 -8.19 -8.78
CA LEU A 93 5.06 -7.65 -8.19
C LEU A 93 6.30 -8.22 -8.87
N ILE A 94 6.37 -9.54 -9.11
CA ILE A 94 7.46 -10.18 -9.84
C ILE A 94 7.61 -9.58 -11.25
N VAL A 95 6.52 -9.49 -12.01
CA VAL A 95 6.54 -8.96 -13.38
C VAL A 95 6.93 -7.48 -13.37
N ARG A 96 6.47 -6.70 -12.37
CA ARG A 96 6.83 -5.29 -12.22
C ARG A 96 8.32 -5.10 -11.94
N GLY A 97 8.87 -5.85 -11.01
CA GLY A 97 10.31 -5.83 -10.72
C GLY A 97 11.15 -6.15 -11.95
N VAL A 98 10.79 -7.23 -12.67
CA VAL A 98 11.43 -7.57 -13.95
C VAL A 98 11.28 -6.44 -14.97
N ALA A 99 10.10 -5.80 -15.05
CA ALA A 99 9.82 -4.75 -16.01
C ALA A 99 10.68 -3.49 -15.79
N PHE A 100 10.91 -3.09 -14.53
CA PHE A 100 11.79 -1.97 -14.22
C PHE A 100 13.21 -2.19 -14.72
N GLU A 101 13.75 -3.41 -14.56
CA GLU A 101 15.11 -3.76 -14.94
C GLU A 101 15.27 -4.03 -16.45
N TYR A 102 14.31 -4.75 -17.05
CA TYR A 102 14.43 -5.24 -18.42
C TYR A 102 14.00 -4.23 -19.48
N ARG A 103 13.16 -3.24 -19.13
CA ARG A 103 12.68 -2.22 -20.05
C ARG A 103 13.82 -1.54 -20.81
N ALA A 104 14.91 -1.20 -20.13
CA ALA A 104 16.05 -0.47 -20.70
C ALA A 104 17.09 -1.36 -21.37
N LYS A 105 16.96 -2.71 -21.34
CA LYS A 105 17.95 -3.66 -21.88
C LYS A 105 17.98 -3.70 -23.41
N ARG A 106 16.93 -3.25 -24.06
CA ARG A 106 16.83 -3.23 -25.52
C ARG A 106 16.29 -1.89 -26.01
N PRO A 107 16.80 -1.37 -27.14
CA PRO A 107 16.37 -0.08 -27.70
C PRO A 107 15.07 -0.17 -28.51
N GLU A 108 14.64 -1.39 -28.90
CA GLU A 108 13.47 -1.58 -29.76
C GLU A 108 12.20 -1.04 -29.12
N GLU A 109 11.44 -0.30 -29.94
CA GLU A 109 10.23 0.38 -29.49
C GLU A 109 9.17 -0.55 -28.91
N ASN A 110 8.94 -1.68 -29.58
CA ASN A 110 7.94 -2.66 -29.14
C ASN A 110 8.33 -3.30 -27.81
N TRP A 111 9.65 -3.55 -27.60
CA TRP A 111 10.17 -4.08 -26.35
C TRP A 111 9.87 -3.14 -25.18
N GLN A 112 10.25 -1.88 -25.30
CA GLN A 112 10.07 -0.89 -24.25
C GLN A 112 8.58 -0.65 -23.97
N ARG A 113 7.75 -0.55 -25.04
CA ARG A 113 6.30 -0.38 -24.92
C ARG A 113 5.64 -1.53 -24.15
N ASN A 114 6.03 -2.76 -24.43
CA ASN A 114 5.44 -3.93 -23.77
C ASN A 114 5.77 -3.92 -22.27
N TRP A 115 7.00 -3.60 -21.88
CA TRP A 115 7.36 -3.47 -20.48
C TRP A 115 6.70 -2.25 -19.81
N GLU A 116 6.46 -1.16 -20.50
CA GLU A 116 5.69 -0.02 -20.00
C GLU A 116 4.22 -0.38 -19.75
N HIS A 117 3.62 -1.21 -20.62
CA HIS A 117 2.30 -1.77 -20.37
C HIS A 117 2.30 -2.72 -19.17
N ALA A 118 3.34 -3.54 -19.03
CA ALA A 118 3.50 -4.41 -17.87
C ALA A 118 3.58 -3.58 -16.58
N ILE A 119 4.44 -2.56 -16.49
CA ILE A 119 4.54 -1.67 -15.32
C ILE A 119 3.18 -1.07 -14.95
N PHE A 120 2.42 -0.59 -15.93
CA PHE A 120 1.10 -0.01 -15.69
C PHE A 120 0.13 -1.01 -15.06
N TRP A 121 -0.07 -2.18 -15.69
CA TRP A 121 -1.04 -3.15 -15.23
C TRP A 121 -0.64 -3.80 -13.90
N THR A 122 0.65 -4.09 -13.74
CA THR A 122 1.19 -4.69 -12.51
C THR A 122 1.35 -3.71 -11.35
N SER A 123 1.11 -2.43 -11.59
CA SER A 123 0.93 -1.42 -10.54
C SER A 123 -0.55 -1.19 -10.22
N LEU A 124 -1.41 -1.17 -11.23
CA LEU A 124 -2.85 -0.92 -11.08
C LEU A 124 -3.56 -2.07 -10.36
N LEU A 125 -3.28 -3.31 -10.77
CA LEU A 125 -3.95 -4.48 -10.19
C LEU A 125 -3.64 -4.65 -8.69
N PRO A 126 -2.37 -4.66 -8.21
CA PRO A 126 -2.09 -4.73 -6.79
C PRO A 126 -2.64 -3.54 -6.01
N ALA A 127 -2.57 -2.31 -6.56
CA ALA A 127 -3.14 -1.13 -5.93
C ALA A 127 -4.63 -1.27 -5.64
N PHE A 128 -5.38 -1.97 -6.49
CA PHE A 128 -6.79 -2.29 -6.30
C PHE A 128 -6.98 -3.50 -5.37
N LEU A 129 -6.25 -4.58 -5.62
CA LEU A 129 -6.46 -5.87 -4.92
C LEU A 129 -6.11 -5.80 -3.43
N TRP A 130 -5.14 -4.98 -3.03
CA TRP A 130 -4.85 -4.75 -1.62
C TRP A 130 -6.04 -4.14 -0.87
N GLY A 131 -6.72 -3.19 -1.48
CA GLY A 131 -7.93 -2.62 -0.87
C GLY A 131 -9.08 -3.62 -0.79
N VAL A 132 -9.24 -4.47 -1.81
CA VAL A 132 -10.20 -5.59 -1.77
C VAL A 132 -9.85 -6.57 -0.65
N ALA A 133 -8.57 -6.93 -0.50
CA ALA A 133 -8.13 -7.86 0.54
C ALA A 133 -8.38 -7.30 1.95
N PHE A 134 -7.91 -6.07 2.23
CA PHE A 134 -8.11 -5.46 3.53
C PHE A 134 -9.59 -5.15 3.83
N GLY A 135 -10.37 -4.78 2.81
CA GLY A 135 -11.82 -4.64 2.94
C GLY A 135 -12.46 -5.94 3.42
N ASN A 136 -12.12 -7.06 2.82
CA ASN A 136 -12.64 -8.38 3.26
C ASN A 136 -12.18 -8.75 4.66
N ILE A 137 -10.91 -8.51 5.01
CA ILE A 137 -10.39 -8.81 6.36
C ILE A 137 -11.19 -8.02 7.41
N VAL A 138 -11.45 -6.73 7.17
CA VAL A 138 -12.18 -5.88 8.12
C VAL A 138 -13.67 -6.23 8.19
N HIS A 139 -14.28 -6.50 7.04
CA HIS A 139 -15.71 -6.86 6.97
C HIS A 139 -16.02 -8.25 7.58
N GLY A 140 -14.99 -9.10 7.66
CA GLY A 140 -15.13 -10.51 8.03
C GLY A 140 -15.44 -11.39 6.82
N VAL A 141 -14.91 -12.60 6.85
CA VAL A 141 -15.03 -13.59 5.78
C VAL A 141 -15.60 -14.91 6.33
N LYS A 142 -16.03 -15.80 5.44
CA LYS A 142 -16.63 -17.09 5.82
C LYS A 142 -15.57 -18.04 6.41
N ILE A 143 -15.35 -17.98 7.71
CA ILE A 143 -14.47 -18.88 8.47
C ILE A 143 -15.37 -19.82 9.28
N ASP A 144 -15.09 -21.12 9.24
CA ASP A 144 -15.82 -22.14 9.96
C ASP A 144 -15.22 -22.44 11.36
N GLN A 145 -15.75 -23.49 12.03
CA GLN A 145 -15.33 -23.89 13.36
C GLN A 145 -13.87 -24.41 13.44
N ASP A 146 -13.30 -24.83 12.33
CA ASP A 146 -11.92 -25.33 12.21
C ASP A 146 -10.95 -24.21 11.81
N PHE A 147 -11.43 -22.94 11.82
CA PHE A 147 -10.72 -21.74 11.41
C PHE A 147 -10.31 -21.73 9.94
N GLU A 148 -10.98 -22.54 9.10
CA GLU A 148 -10.72 -22.60 7.67
C GLU A 148 -11.66 -21.68 6.89
N TYR A 149 -11.13 -21.08 5.81
CA TYR A 149 -11.96 -20.30 4.90
C TYR A 149 -12.81 -21.21 4.01
N VAL A 150 -14.13 -21.11 4.15
CA VAL A 150 -15.11 -21.94 3.41
C VAL A 150 -15.86 -21.15 2.34
N GLY A 151 -15.48 -19.91 2.08
CA GLY A 151 -16.06 -19.08 1.03
C GLY A 151 -15.49 -19.38 -0.35
N THR A 152 -16.01 -18.67 -1.35
CA THR A 152 -15.52 -18.68 -2.73
C THR A 152 -14.79 -17.38 -3.07
N VAL A 153 -14.05 -17.35 -4.18
CA VAL A 153 -13.44 -16.09 -4.69
C VAL A 153 -14.50 -15.03 -4.98
N GLY A 154 -15.73 -15.45 -5.37
CA GLY A 154 -16.85 -14.54 -5.60
C GLY A 154 -17.30 -13.82 -4.32
N ASP A 155 -17.20 -14.46 -3.16
CA ASP A 155 -17.54 -13.85 -1.87
C ASP A 155 -16.58 -12.69 -1.50
N LEU A 156 -15.35 -12.71 -2.01
CA LEU A 156 -14.37 -11.64 -1.82
C LEU A 156 -14.64 -10.40 -2.69
N LEU A 157 -15.55 -10.49 -3.66
CA LEU A 157 -15.92 -9.39 -4.56
C LEU A 157 -17.19 -8.69 -4.10
N ASN A 158 -17.41 -8.55 -2.81
CA ASN A 158 -18.55 -7.84 -2.25
C ASN A 158 -18.40 -6.31 -2.40
N PRO A 159 -19.51 -5.53 -2.35
CA PRO A 159 -19.49 -4.09 -2.58
C PRO A 159 -18.57 -3.30 -1.65
N TYR A 160 -18.46 -3.70 -0.38
CA TYR A 160 -17.60 -3.05 0.59
C TYR A 160 -16.11 -3.25 0.24
N ALA A 161 -15.72 -4.48 -0.08
CA ALA A 161 -14.35 -4.80 -0.48
C ALA A 161 -13.98 -4.13 -1.82
N LEU A 162 -14.89 -4.10 -2.79
CA LEU A 162 -14.68 -3.41 -4.06
C LEU A 162 -14.50 -1.89 -3.86
N LEU A 163 -15.26 -1.28 -2.94
CA LEU A 163 -15.07 0.11 -2.57
C LEU A 163 -13.69 0.31 -1.91
N GLY A 164 -13.25 -0.60 -1.03
CA GLY A 164 -11.89 -0.61 -0.47
C GLY A 164 -10.82 -0.63 -1.57
N GLY A 165 -11.03 -1.46 -2.60
CA GLY A 165 -10.16 -1.51 -3.79
C GLY A 165 -10.10 -0.17 -4.54
N LEU A 166 -11.25 0.50 -4.73
CA LEU A 166 -11.29 1.83 -5.36
C LEU A 166 -10.58 2.88 -4.51
N VAL A 167 -10.70 2.80 -3.18
CA VAL A 167 -10.00 3.71 -2.26
C VAL A 167 -8.50 3.56 -2.39
N THR A 168 -7.96 2.35 -2.28
CA THR A 168 -6.50 2.15 -2.37
C THR A 168 -5.99 2.50 -3.76
N LEU A 169 -6.67 2.12 -4.83
CA LEU A 169 -6.30 2.48 -6.20
C LEU A 169 -6.21 4.01 -6.38
N THR A 170 -7.24 4.73 -5.97
CA THR A 170 -7.27 6.20 -6.15
C THR A 170 -6.33 6.91 -5.17
N LEU A 171 -6.22 6.45 -3.93
CA LEU A 171 -5.31 7.02 -2.92
C LEU A 171 -3.84 6.83 -3.31
N PHE A 172 -3.45 5.64 -3.77
CA PHE A 172 -2.08 5.38 -4.22
C PHE A 172 -1.76 6.15 -5.50
N THR A 173 -2.72 6.28 -6.42
CA THR A 173 -2.55 7.12 -7.62
C THR A 173 -2.39 8.59 -7.23
N PHE A 174 -3.17 9.11 -6.28
CA PHE A 174 -3.03 10.46 -5.74
C PHE A 174 -1.67 10.65 -5.07
N HIS A 175 -1.28 9.74 -4.18
CA HIS A 175 -0.01 9.77 -3.47
C HIS A 175 1.19 9.72 -4.42
N GLY A 176 1.14 8.86 -5.43
CA GLY A 176 2.14 8.80 -6.51
C GLY A 176 2.19 10.05 -7.39
N ALA A 177 1.04 10.69 -7.66
CA ALA A 177 1.00 11.95 -8.41
C ALA A 177 1.64 13.10 -7.61
N VAL A 178 1.37 13.17 -6.30
CA VAL A 178 2.02 14.13 -5.40
C VAL A 178 3.53 13.85 -5.29
N PHE A 179 3.93 12.57 -5.17
CA PHE A 179 5.34 12.18 -5.18
C PHE A 179 6.03 12.57 -6.50
N THR A 180 5.39 12.30 -7.64
CA THR A 180 5.90 12.72 -8.95
C THR A 180 6.08 14.22 -9.02
N ALA A 181 5.13 15.02 -8.55
CA ALA A 181 5.25 16.47 -8.50
C ALA A 181 6.40 16.93 -7.59
N LEU A 182 6.62 16.23 -6.46
CA LEU A 182 7.71 16.50 -5.53
C LEU A 182 9.08 16.17 -6.13
N LYS A 183 9.17 15.12 -6.97
CA LYS A 183 10.43 14.55 -7.48
C LYS A 183 10.81 15.04 -8.88
N THR A 184 9.93 15.78 -9.56
CA THR A 184 10.18 16.24 -10.93
C THR A 184 10.23 17.75 -11.04
N VAL A 185 10.64 18.24 -12.23
CA VAL A 185 10.69 19.67 -12.59
C VAL A 185 9.91 19.94 -13.88
N GLY A 186 9.63 21.23 -14.16
CA GLY A 186 9.00 21.67 -15.41
C GLY A 186 7.58 21.18 -15.61
N ASP A 187 7.22 20.88 -16.86
CA ASP A 187 5.85 20.55 -17.28
C ASP A 187 5.33 19.24 -16.66
N ILE A 188 6.19 18.24 -16.43
CA ILE A 188 5.80 17.01 -15.73
C ILE A 188 5.25 17.32 -14.34
N ARG A 189 5.95 18.17 -13.57
CA ARG A 189 5.55 18.61 -12.24
C ARG A 189 4.18 19.26 -12.22
N GLU A 190 3.93 20.21 -13.15
CA GLU A 190 2.66 20.91 -13.20
C GLU A 190 1.49 19.99 -13.57
N ARG A 191 1.69 19.10 -14.53
CA ARG A 191 0.67 18.11 -14.91
C ARG A 191 0.41 17.11 -13.80
N ALA A 192 1.45 16.67 -13.08
CA ALA A 192 1.30 15.80 -11.93
C ALA A 192 0.46 16.44 -10.82
N ARG A 193 0.68 17.74 -10.51
CA ARG A 193 -0.14 18.49 -9.57
C ARG A 193 -1.61 18.59 -9.99
N LYS A 194 -1.87 18.89 -11.27
CA LYS A 194 -3.24 18.97 -11.81
C LYS A 194 -3.94 17.61 -11.74
N LEU A 195 -3.23 16.54 -12.07
CA LEU A 195 -3.77 15.19 -11.99
C LEU A 195 -4.00 14.77 -10.53
N ALA A 196 -3.06 15.08 -9.61
CA ALA A 196 -3.22 14.85 -8.17
C ALA A 196 -4.50 15.51 -7.64
N THR A 197 -4.81 16.75 -8.01
CA THR A 197 -6.05 17.40 -7.60
C THR A 197 -7.29 16.61 -8.06
N LYS A 198 -7.32 16.19 -9.34
CA LYS A 198 -8.48 15.46 -9.89
C LYS A 198 -8.67 14.10 -9.21
N VAL A 199 -7.59 13.32 -9.12
CA VAL A 199 -7.64 12.00 -8.50
C VAL A 199 -7.91 12.12 -7.00
N GLY A 200 -7.29 13.09 -6.32
CA GLY A 200 -7.49 13.30 -4.90
C GLY A 200 -8.93 13.68 -4.53
N LEU A 201 -9.67 14.39 -5.40
CA LEU A 201 -11.10 14.63 -5.19
C LEU A 201 -11.91 13.32 -5.29
N VAL A 202 -11.59 12.45 -6.25
CA VAL A 202 -12.21 11.11 -6.35
C VAL A 202 -11.88 10.29 -5.12
N THR A 203 -10.59 10.30 -4.70
CA THR A 203 -10.13 9.65 -3.46
C THR A 203 -10.93 10.13 -2.25
N ALA A 204 -11.15 11.45 -2.12
CA ALA A 204 -11.88 12.01 -0.98
C ALA A 204 -13.31 11.46 -0.89
N VAL A 205 -14.00 11.34 -2.02
CA VAL A 205 -15.36 10.77 -2.05
C VAL A 205 -15.34 9.27 -1.70
N CYS A 206 -14.49 8.49 -2.38
CA CYS A 206 -14.42 7.04 -2.14
C CYS A 206 -13.97 6.73 -0.71
N ALA A 207 -12.94 7.42 -0.21
CA ALA A 207 -12.42 7.22 1.14
C ALA A 207 -13.43 7.62 2.20
N LEU A 208 -14.13 8.75 2.03
CA LEU A 208 -15.16 9.17 2.98
C LEU A 208 -16.27 8.12 3.09
N VAL A 209 -16.79 7.62 1.97
CA VAL A 209 -17.84 6.60 1.96
C VAL A 209 -17.33 5.30 2.61
N PHE A 210 -16.13 4.84 2.28
CA PHE A 210 -15.56 3.62 2.84
C PHE A 210 -15.30 3.72 4.34
N LEU A 211 -14.66 4.81 4.80
CA LEU A 211 -14.34 5.01 6.21
C LEU A 211 -15.62 5.21 7.05
N LEU A 212 -16.62 5.92 6.53
CA LEU A 212 -17.93 6.04 7.22
C LEU A 212 -18.63 4.69 7.29
N TRP A 213 -18.62 3.90 6.22
CA TRP A 213 -19.19 2.55 6.24
C TRP A 213 -18.49 1.68 7.28
N THR A 214 -17.16 1.65 7.28
CA THR A 214 -16.35 0.94 8.29
C THR A 214 -16.71 1.39 9.72
N GLN A 215 -16.84 2.71 9.93
CA GLN A 215 -17.16 3.26 11.27
C GLN A 215 -18.54 2.85 11.77
N VAL A 216 -19.52 2.81 10.87
CA VAL A 216 -20.89 2.41 11.22
C VAL A 216 -21.00 0.90 11.48
N ASP A 217 -20.26 0.10 10.71
CA ASP A 217 -20.32 -1.37 10.77
C ASP A 217 -19.57 -1.92 12.00
N SER A 218 -18.34 -1.42 12.24
CA SER A 218 -17.43 -2.04 13.22
C SER A 218 -16.64 -1.03 14.05
N GLY A 219 -16.93 0.27 13.94
CA GLY A 219 -16.13 1.33 14.56
C GLY A 219 -16.41 1.57 16.04
N ASP A 220 -15.41 2.09 16.74
CA ASP A 220 -15.49 2.57 18.12
C ASP A 220 -15.03 4.05 18.23
N GLY A 221 -14.88 4.56 19.47
CA GLY A 221 -14.40 5.92 19.69
C GLY A 221 -12.95 6.16 19.23
N LYS A 222 -12.08 5.14 19.24
CA LYS A 222 -10.69 5.25 18.82
C LYS A 222 -10.60 5.26 17.30
N SER A 223 -11.33 4.38 16.63
CA SER A 223 -11.41 4.34 15.17
C SER A 223 -12.03 5.62 14.61
N LEU A 224 -12.99 6.23 15.31
CA LEU A 224 -13.58 7.52 14.96
C LEU A 224 -12.53 8.65 14.95
N VAL A 225 -11.61 8.68 15.92
CA VAL A 225 -10.51 9.66 15.91
C VAL A 225 -9.60 9.44 14.72
N ALA A 226 -9.26 8.19 14.41
CA ALA A 226 -8.44 7.86 13.24
C ALA A 226 -9.12 8.26 11.93
N LEU A 227 -10.44 8.08 11.81
CA LEU A 227 -11.25 8.56 10.69
C LEU A 227 -11.12 10.08 10.50
N PHE A 228 -11.34 10.85 11.57
CA PHE A 228 -11.22 12.31 11.50
C PHE A 228 -9.82 12.75 11.09
N VAL A 229 -8.78 12.10 11.62
CA VAL A 229 -7.39 12.40 11.23
C VAL A 229 -7.17 12.08 9.75
N ALA A 230 -7.64 10.93 9.25
CA ALA A 230 -7.52 10.54 7.85
C ALA A 230 -8.20 11.54 6.90
N VAL A 231 -9.44 11.93 7.21
CA VAL A 231 -10.20 12.89 6.38
C VAL A 231 -9.56 14.28 6.45
N ALA A 232 -9.19 14.77 7.63
CA ALA A 232 -8.54 16.06 7.78
C ALA A 232 -7.18 16.12 7.05
N ALA A 233 -6.39 15.05 7.16
CA ALA A 233 -5.11 14.93 6.47
C ALA A 233 -5.28 14.92 4.94
N LEU A 234 -6.28 14.21 4.41
CA LEU A 234 -6.57 14.16 2.98
C LEU A 234 -7.00 15.54 2.43
N VAL A 235 -7.89 16.22 3.14
CA VAL A 235 -8.30 17.60 2.78
C VAL A 235 -7.11 18.55 2.82
N ALA A 236 -6.30 18.48 3.87
CA ALA A 236 -5.10 19.30 4.00
C ALA A 236 -4.05 18.98 2.90
N ALA A 237 -3.91 17.69 2.51
CA ALA A 237 -3.04 17.28 1.40
C ALA A 237 -3.50 17.90 0.07
N LEU A 238 -4.81 17.90 -0.20
CA LEU A 238 -5.39 18.56 -1.38
C LEU A 238 -5.16 20.06 -1.38
N VAL A 239 -5.39 20.73 -0.25
CA VAL A 239 -5.14 22.18 -0.11
C VAL A 239 -3.66 22.49 -0.30
N ALA A 240 -2.76 21.71 0.28
CA ALA A 240 -1.32 21.85 0.09
C ALA A 240 -0.90 21.66 -1.38
N ASN A 241 -1.50 20.69 -2.08
CA ASN A 241 -1.27 20.48 -3.52
C ASN A 241 -1.73 21.67 -4.36
N LEU A 242 -2.91 22.21 -4.09
CA LEU A 242 -3.43 23.42 -4.75
C LEU A 242 -2.51 24.63 -4.51
N ALA A 243 -2.00 24.78 -3.28
CA ALA A 243 -1.08 25.84 -2.91
C ALA A 243 0.36 25.67 -3.45
N GLY A 244 0.66 24.57 -4.17
CA GLY A 244 1.99 24.30 -4.71
C GLY A 244 3.02 23.87 -3.68
N ARG A 245 2.57 23.35 -2.54
CA ARG A 245 3.42 22.86 -1.45
C ARG A 245 3.52 21.33 -1.48
N GLU A 246 4.20 20.81 -2.52
CA GLU A 246 4.24 19.35 -2.78
C GLU A 246 4.78 18.55 -1.61
N GLY A 247 5.80 19.05 -0.88
CA GLY A 247 6.36 18.37 0.28
C GLY A 247 5.32 18.18 1.39
N TRP A 248 4.55 19.22 1.70
CA TRP A 248 3.44 19.12 2.66
C TRP A 248 2.31 18.22 2.14
N SER A 249 1.98 18.33 0.85
CA SER A 249 0.97 17.45 0.25
C SER A 249 1.37 15.98 0.35
N PHE A 250 2.66 15.66 0.13
CA PHE A 250 3.18 14.29 0.26
C PHE A 250 3.12 13.80 1.72
N ALA A 251 3.58 14.60 2.67
CA ALA A 251 3.53 14.24 4.08
C ALA A 251 2.09 14.02 4.58
N LEU A 252 1.17 14.89 4.17
CA LEU A 252 -0.25 14.80 4.55
C LEU A 252 -0.98 13.66 3.85
N SER A 253 -0.70 13.36 2.58
CA SER A 253 -1.24 12.17 1.92
C SER A 253 -0.70 10.88 2.54
N GLY A 254 0.55 10.88 2.98
CA GLY A 254 1.12 9.81 3.79
C GLY A 254 0.41 9.66 5.14
N LEU A 255 0.15 10.76 5.84
CA LEU A 255 -0.62 10.75 7.09
C LEU A 255 -2.05 10.22 6.87
N THR A 256 -2.65 10.49 5.71
CA THR A 256 -3.95 9.91 5.34
C THR A 256 -3.87 8.39 5.30
N ILE A 257 -2.83 7.82 4.65
CA ILE A 257 -2.61 6.38 4.58
C ILE A 257 -2.41 5.80 5.99
N VAL A 258 -1.54 6.43 6.79
CA VAL A 258 -1.27 6.03 8.18
C VAL A 258 -2.57 5.97 8.99
N ALA A 259 -3.36 7.04 8.97
CA ALA A 259 -4.57 7.14 9.76
C ALA A 259 -5.68 6.20 9.27
N ALA A 260 -5.85 6.04 7.95
CA ALA A 260 -6.84 5.13 7.39
C ALA A 260 -6.50 3.67 7.72
N VAL A 261 -5.26 3.24 7.55
CA VAL A 261 -4.85 1.87 7.90
C VAL A 261 -4.91 1.65 9.41
N THR A 262 -4.51 2.63 10.21
CA THR A 262 -4.68 2.57 11.68
C THR A 262 -6.13 2.39 12.07
N MET A 263 -7.06 3.08 11.42
CA MET A 263 -8.50 2.89 11.65
C MET A 263 -8.91 1.44 11.39
N LEU A 264 -8.48 0.84 10.27
CA LEU A 264 -8.81 -0.57 9.94
C LEU A 264 -8.30 -1.54 11.01
N PHE A 265 -7.07 -1.36 11.50
CA PHE A 265 -6.54 -2.20 12.57
C PHE A 265 -7.20 -1.96 13.92
N LEU A 266 -7.63 -0.74 14.21
CA LEU A 266 -8.42 -0.44 15.42
C LEU A 266 -9.80 -1.10 15.40
N THR A 267 -10.46 -1.13 14.24
CA THR A 267 -11.77 -1.81 14.10
C THR A 267 -11.63 -3.34 14.16
N LEU A 268 -10.47 -3.89 13.77
CA LEU A 268 -10.22 -5.31 13.87
C LEU A 268 -9.99 -5.77 15.32
N PHE A 269 -9.22 -5.01 16.11
CA PHE A 269 -8.81 -5.45 17.44
C PHE A 269 -10.00 -5.75 18.36
N PRO A 270 -10.03 -6.90 19.08
CA PRO A 270 -8.97 -7.90 19.26
C PRO A 270 -8.92 -9.01 18.20
N ASN A 271 -9.75 -8.96 17.20
CA ASN A 271 -9.69 -9.93 16.10
C ASN A 271 -8.52 -9.62 15.16
N VAL A 272 -7.99 -10.64 14.53
CA VAL A 272 -7.06 -10.54 13.40
C VAL A 272 -7.76 -10.88 12.08
N MET A 273 -8.78 -11.74 12.14
CA MET A 273 -9.62 -12.10 11.00
C MET A 273 -11.01 -12.54 11.49
N PRO A 274 -12.01 -11.66 11.43
CA PRO A 274 -13.38 -11.98 11.88
C PRO A 274 -14.07 -12.99 10.96
N SER A 275 -14.86 -13.89 11.54
CA SER A 275 -15.79 -14.77 10.81
C SER A 275 -17.13 -14.06 10.57
N SER A 276 -17.60 -14.08 9.33
CA SER A 276 -18.95 -13.62 8.98
C SER A 276 -20.04 -14.67 9.28
N LEU A 277 -19.67 -15.88 9.70
CA LEU A 277 -20.61 -16.96 9.99
C LEU A 277 -20.96 -17.03 11.48
N ASN A 278 -19.96 -16.98 12.36
CA ASN A 278 -20.14 -17.04 13.81
C ASN A 278 -18.98 -16.32 14.51
N ALA A 279 -19.29 -15.46 15.48
CA ALA A 279 -18.30 -14.74 16.27
C ALA A 279 -17.36 -15.66 17.09
N GLU A 280 -17.78 -16.87 17.44
CA GLU A 280 -16.94 -17.86 18.11
C GLU A 280 -15.80 -18.39 17.22
N TRP A 281 -15.92 -18.26 15.92
CA TRP A 281 -14.94 -18.68 14.93
C TRP A 281 -14.01 -17.55 14.48
N ASN A 282 -14.03 -16.44 15.20
CA ASN A 282 -13.09 -15.34 14.96
C ASN A 282 -11.67 -15.77 15.28
N LEU A 283 -10.75 -15.48 14.36
CA LEU A 283 -9.33 -15.48 14.69
C LEU A 283 -9.00 -14.18 15.45
N THR A 284 -8.46 -14.35 16.65
CA THR A 284 -8.14 -13.27 17.59
C THR A 284 -6.63 -13.19 17.83
N VAL A 285 -6.17 -12.09 18.41
CA VAL A 285 -4.78 -11.94 18.84
C VAL A 285 -4.34 -13.04 19.83
N THR A 286 -5.28 -13.71 20.51
CA THR A 286 -4.99 -14.75 21.48
C THR A 286 -4.94 -16.15 20.86
N ASN A 287 -6.00 -16.54 20.12
CA ASN A 287 -6.10 -17.91 19.59
C ASN A 287 -5.25 -18.12 18.32
N ALA A 288 -4.94 -17.06 17.58
CA ALA A 288 -4.12 -17.13 16.37
C ALA A 288 -2.62 -16.96 16.65
N SER A 289 -2.21 -16.62 17.89
CA SER A 289 -0.83 -16.26 18.19
C SER A 289 0.08 -17.46 18.39
N SER A 290 1.36 -17.24 18.09
CA SER A 290 2.46 -18.15 18.39
C SER A 290 2.75 -18.19 19.90
N SER A 291 3.61 -19.12 20.34
CA SER A 291 3.96 -19.26 21.75
C SER A 291 4.63 -18.00 22.30
N PRO A 292 4.48 -17.70 23.62
CA PRO A 292 5.16 -16.56 24.24
C PRO A 292 6.68 -16.58 24.08
N TYR A 293 7.27 -17.78 24.02
CA TYR A 293 8.71 -17.95 23.76
C TYR A 293 9.10 -17.45 22.36
N THR A 294 8.35 -17.86 21.33
CA THR A 294 8.57 -17.40 19.94
C THR A 294 8.43 -15.90 19.82
N LEU A 295 7.35 -15.32 20.37
CA LEU A 295 7.12 -13.88 20.33
C LEU A 295 8.26 -13.09 21.03
N LYS A 296 8.81 -13.63 22.15
CA LYS A 296 9.93 -12.99 22.85
C LYS A 296 11.21 -12.98 21.99
N ILE A 297 11.54 -14.09 21.31
CA ILE A 297 12.71 -14.16 20.43
C ILE A 297 12.54 -13.18 19.28
N MET A 298 11.38 -13.18 18.64
CA MET A 298 11.06 -12.26 17.54
C MET A 298 11.20 -10.79 17.98
N THR A 299 10.76 -10.45 19.21
CA THR A 299 10.87 -9.09 19.74
C THR A 299 12.32 -8.65 19.84
N TRP A 300 13.23 -9.49 20.32
CA TRP A 300 14.66 -9.15 20.37
C TRP A 300 15.26 -8.98 18.97
N CYS A 301 14.92 -9.89 18.04
CA CYS A 301 15.38 -9.75 16.64
C CYS A 301 14.89 -8.46 16.01
N ALA A 302 13.60 -8.13 16.18
CA ALA A 302 13.02 -6.91 15.64
C ALA A 302 13.62 -5.65 16.28
N ALA A 303 13.84 -5.64 17.61
CA ALA A 303 14.42 -4.49 18.33
C ALA A 303 15.84 -4.18 17.86
N ILE A 304 16.61 -5.18 17.42
CA ILE A 304 17.98 -4.99 16.92
C ILE A 304 17.96 -4.64 15.42
N ALA A 305 17.23 -5.39 14.60
CA ALA A 305 17.28 -5.25 13.14
C ALA A 305 16.53 -4.01 12.62
N THR A 306 15.36 -3.70 13.19
CA THR A 306 14.51 -2.60 12.68
C THR A 306 15.21 -1.24 12.69
N PRO A 307 15.90 -0.79 13.77
CA PRO A 307 16.61 0.49 13.75
C PRO A 307 17.67 0.59 12.64
N VAL A 308 18.40 -0.51 12.40
CA VAL A 308 19.45 -0.57 11.36
C VAL A 308 18.84 -0.39 9.97
N VAL A 309 17.74 -1.12 9.70
CA VAL A 309 17.01 -1.04 8.42
C VAL A 309 16.44 0.36 8.23
N MET A 310 15.82 0.95 9.27
CA MET A 310 15.23 2.30 9.19
C MET A 310 16.28 3.38 8.91
N VAL A 311 17.46 3.31 9.52
CA VAL A 311 18.57 4.23 9.25
C VAL A 311 19.05 4.08 7.81
N TYR A 312 19.26 2.85 7.35
CA TYR A 312 19.69 2.56 5.97
C TYR A 312 18.67 3.08 4.96
N GLN A 313 17.40 2.77 5.14
CA GLN A 313 16.34 3.21 4.23
C GLN A 313 16.21 4.74 4.22
N GLY A 314 16.22 5.38 5.40
CA GLY A 314 16.21 6.83 5.50
C GLY A 314 17.40 7.48 4.80
N TRP A 315 18.59 6.87 4.89
CA TRP A 315 19.78 7.33 4.17
C TRP A 315 19.62 7.22 2.65
N THR A 316 19.03 6.13 2.15
CA THR A 316 18.73 5.96 0.71
C THR A 316 17.81 7.08 0.21
N TYR A 317 16.72 7.37 0.92
CA TYR A 317 15.84 8.49 0.57
C TYR A 317 16.54 9.85 0.60
N TRP A 318 17.44 10.06 1.57
CA TRP A 318 18.21 11.30 1.66
C TRP A 318 19.20 11.46 0.49
N VAL A 319 19.87 10.39 0.06
CA VAL A 319 20.80 10.41 -1.09
C VAL A 319 20.05 10.77 -2.37
N PHE A 320 18.92 10.13 -2.62
CA PHE A 320 18.14 10.30 -3.84
C PHE A 320 17.06 11.39 -3.76
N ARG A 321 17.14 12.35 -2.83
CA ARG A 321 16.12 13.39 -2.62
C ARG A 321 16.02 14.43 -3.74
N LYS A 322 16.99 14.55 -4.64
CA LYS A 322 17.02 15.57 -5.70
C LYS A 322 15.90 15.37 -6.71
N ARG A 323 15.42 16.48 -7.27
CA ARG A 323 14.44 16.48 -8.37
C ARG A 323 15.12 16.13 -9.69
N ILE A 324 14.38 15.44 -10.55
CA ILE A 324 14.84 15.03 -11.88
C ILE A 324 13.89 15.54 -12.97
N GLY A 325 14.40 15.64 -14.20
CA GLY A 325 13.65 16.02 -15.39
C GLY A 325 14.29 15.44 -16.63
N THR A 326 13.70 15.64 -17.78
CA THR A 326 14.22 15.09 -19.06
C THR A 326 15.64 15.52 -19.37
N GLN A 327 16.03 16.73 -18.95
CA GLN A 327 17.42 17.25 -19.10
C GLN A 327 18.48 16.49 -18.28
N HIS A 328 18.08 15.67 -17.34
CA HIS A 328 18.99 14.85 -16.51
C HIS A 328 19.12 13.40 -17.02
N LEU A 329 18.40 13.06 -18.09
CA LEU A 329 18.55 11.76 -18.72
C LEU A 329 19.89 11.73 -19.48
N ALA A 330 20.75 10.75 -19.16
CA ALA A 330 21.94 10.52 -19.98
C ALA A 330 21.51 10.24 -21.43
N GLU A 331 22.24 10.81 -22.40
CA GLU A 331 22.06 10.45 -23.81
C GLU A 331 22.24 8.95 -23.97
N PRO A 332 21.45 8.29 -24.86
CA PRO A 332 21.66 6.88 -25.15
C PRO A 332 23.11 6.72 -25.62
N ALA A 333 23.87 5.83 -24.99
CA ALA A 333 25.15 5.42 -25.52
C ALA A 333 24.88 4.82 -26.92
N HIS A 334 25.42 5.44 -27.95
CA HIS A 334 25.35 5.02 -29.36
C HIS A 334 26.14 3.72 -29.57
#